data_66d774d5a41106cc91899274501cc7bd
#
_entry.id   66d774d5a41106cc91899274501cc7bd
#
_cell.length_a   1.000
_cell.length_b   1.000
_cell.length_c   1.000
_cell.angle_alpha   90.00
_cell.angle_beta   90.00
_cell.angle_gamma   90.00
#
_symmetry.space_group_name_H-M   'P 1'
#
loop_
_entity.id
_entity.type
_entity.pdbx_description
1 polymer ?
#
loop_
_entity_poly.entity_id
_entity_poly.type
_entity_poly.pdbx_seq_one_letter_code
_entity_poly.pdbx_strand_id
1 'polypeptide(L)'
;DKPNNFYEKLNQSEIDEFYENLSLAAKTVFKDENLGEIERELLSQQIETRSKFAAMLQAVIDFREAKNPSKKSRAEFIFMKNNIETNGEPEKSTFESLLGEKLAKIKNIEFGETGEKLRAELFELLDEDYSQFAGERFQPKQETVESFGEMARDFYSEQLKFIPEKPAGEKYSAQEIFEIFEKITGDFEQKSGFSPFEIEWKKSGAISVNSADKKIKIPENRAPVSKSKLEGLVVHEIGTHYYRAQIGEKYGISPLKLGLDGYLDTEEG
;
A
#
# COMPACT_ATOMS: atom_id res chain seq x y z
N ASP A 1 -20.98 12.78 -7.62
CA ASP A 1 -20.83 11.67 -6.68
C ASP A 1 -20.19 12.19 -5.42
N LYS A 2 -20.92 12.15 -4.29
CA LYS A 2 -20.33 12.49 -2.99
C LYS A 2 -19.18 11.50 -2.74
N PRO A 3 -18.03 11.95 -2.24
CA PRO A 3 -16.98 11.05 -1.82
C PRO A 3 -17.60 10.01 -0.87
N ASN A 4 -17.25 8.75 -1.09
CA ASN A 4 -17.79 7.63 -0.34
C ASN A 4 -17.22 7.72 1.09
N ASN A 5 -17.89 8.45 1.97
CA ASN A 5 -17.46 8.66 3.33
C ASN A 5 -17.54 7.33 4.08
N PHE A 6 -16.49 6.55 3.99
CA PHE A 6 -16.34 5.28 4.71
C PHE A 6 -16.69 5.44 6.19
N TYR A 7 -16.21 6.51 6.82
CA TYR A 7 -16.45 6.79 8.23
C TYR A 7 -17.91 7.13 8.59
N GLU A 8 -18.70 7.64 7.63
CA GLU A 8 -20.13 7.88 7.86
C GLU A 8 -20.95 6.58 7.95
N LYS A 9 -20.45 5.51 7.33
CA LYS A 9 -21.09 4.18 7.31
C LYS A 9 -20.63 3.28 8.45
N LEU A 10 -19.51 3.63 9.08
CA LEU A 10 -18.95 2.83 10.17
C LEU A 10 -19.92 2.77 11.34
N ASN A 11 -20.23 1.59 11.82
CA ASN A 11 -21.16 1.37 12.93
C ASN A 11 -20.51 0.54 14.05
N GLN A 12 -21.08 0.60 15.25
CA GLN A 12 -20.55 -0.06 16.43
C GLN A 12 -20.46 -1.59 16.27
N SER A 13 -21.44 -2.21 15.61
CA SER A 13 -21.46 -3.67 15.42
C SER A 13 -20.26 -4.17 14.61
N GLU A 14 -19.81 -3.43 13.61
CA GLU A 14 -18.63 -3.79 12.80
C GLU A 14 -17.35 -3.71 13.64
N ILE A 15 -17.25 -2.72 14.52
CA ILE A 15 -16.11 -2.58 15.42
C ILE A 15 -16.09 -3.69 16.48
N ASP A 16 -17.26 -4.02 17.05
CA ASP A 16 -17.39 -5.09 18.03
C ASP A 16 -16.98 -6.44 17.43
N GLU A 17 -17.45 -6.77 16.22
CA GLU A 17 -17.06 -7.97 15.48
C GLU A 17 -15.54 -7.98 15.20
N PHE A 18 -14.97 -6.84 14.85
CA PHE A 18 -13.54 -6.74 14.61
C PHE A 18 -12.72 -7.01 15.89
N TYR A 19 -13.14 -6.46 17.03
CA TYR A 19 -12.51 -6.75 18.33
C TYR A 19 -12.64 -8.22 18.74
N GLU A 20 -13.79 -8.84 18.51
CA GLU A 20 -14.01 -10.27 18.80
C GLU A 20 -13.04 -11.12 17.96
N ASN A 21 -12.91 -10.84 16.67
CA ASN A 21 -11.99 -11.53 15.77
C ASN A 21 -10.54 -11.36 16.19
N LEU A 22 -10.11 -10.16 16.59
CA LEU A 22 -8.76 -9.91 17.11
C LEU A 22 -8.51 -10.66 18.40
N SER A 23 -9.48 -10.69 19.31
CA SER A 23 -9.37 -11.45 20.57
C SER A 23 -9.26 -12.95 20.32
N LEU A 24 -9.99 -13.48 19.35
CA LEU A 24 -9.89 -14.89 18.95
C LEU A 24 -8.52 -15.18 18.32
N ALA A 25 -8.05 -14.32 17.43
CA ALA A 25 -6.72 -14.45 16.83
C ALA A 25 -5.61 -14.45 17.87
N ALA A 26 -5.64 -13.51 18.82
CA ALA A 26 -4.69 -13.45 19.92
C ALA A 26 -4.65 -14.74 20.77
N LYS A 27 -5.83 -15.27 21.11
CA LYS A 27 -5.94 -16.55 21.85
C LYS A 27 -5.39 -17.73 21.04
N THR A 28 -5.60 -17.73 19.75
CA THR A 28 -5.11 -18.79 18.84
C THR A 28 -3.58 -18.75 18.77
N VAL A 29 -3.01 -17.57 18.50
CA VAL A 29 -1.54 -17.38 18.43
C VAL A 29 -0.88 -17.77 19.75
N PHE A 30 -1.48 -17.40 20.90
CA PHE A 30 -0.93 -17.72 22.21
C PHE A 30 -0.94 -19.23 22.51
N LYS A 31 -1.96 -19.97 22.04
CA LYS A 31 -2.17 -21.39 22.34
C LYS A 31 -1.54 -22.33 21.33
N ASP A 32 -1.16 -21.85 20.16
CA ASP A 32 -0.60 -22.69 19.11
C ASP A 32 0.85 -23.07 19.42
N GLU A 33 1.05 -24.31 19.84
CA GLU A 33 2.37 -24.86 20.19
C GLU A 33 3.26 -25.10 18.96
N ASN A 34 2.68 -25.08 17.75
CA ASN A 34 3.43 -25.29 16.51
C ASN A 34 4.08 -23.99 15.99
N LEU A 35 3.66 -22.83 16.48
CA LEU A 35 4.28 -21.56 16.10
C LEU A 35 5.66 -21.40 16.73
N GLY A 36 6.64 -21.10 15.88
CA GLY A 36 7.97 -20.68 16.32
C GLY A 36 7.91 -19.34 17.08
N GLU A 37 8.97 -19.04 17.84
CA GLU A 37 9.06 -17.82 18.64
C GLU A 37 8.92 -16.56 17.78
N ILE A 38 9.63 -16.51 16.64
CA ILE A 38 9.60 -15.38 15.70
C ILE A 38 8.20 -15.21 15.08
N GLU A 39 7.57 -16.31 14.66
CA GLU A 39 6.22 -16.26 14.09
C GLU A 39 5.21 -15.74 15.11
N ARG A 40 5.30 -16.22 16.35
CA ARG A 40 4.44 -15.79 17.44
C ARG A 40 4.63 -14.29 17.74
N GLU A 41 5.86 -13.81 17.75
CA GLU A 41 6.16 -12.41 17.94
C GLU A 41 5.58 -11.54 16.81
N LEU A 42 5.83 -11.92 15.57
CA LEU A 42 5.30 -11.19 14.39
C LEU A 42 3.77 -11.14 14.36
N LEU A 43 3.10 -12.27 14.62
CA LEU A 43 1.64 -12.31 14.69
C LEU A 43 1.09 -11.49 15.85
N SER A 44 1.78 -11.50 17.00
CA SER A 44 1.38 -10.69 18.16
C SER A 44 1.50 -9.20 17.88
N GLN A 45 2.58 -8.75 17.22
CA GLN A 45 2.76 -7.36 16.80
C GLN A 45 1.68 -6.95 15.80
N GLN A 46 1.34 -7.82 14.84
CA GLN A 46 0.29 -7.56 13.88
C GLN A 46 -1.09 -7.41 14.54
N ILE A 47 -1.41 -8.28 15.52
CA ILE A 47 -2.66 -8.18 16.28
C ILE A 47 -2.69 -6.89 17.10
N GLU A 48 -1.56 -6.50 17.71
CA GLU A 48 -1.46 -5.23 18.44
C GLU A 48 -1.71 -4.02 17.54
N THR A 49 -1.06 -3.97 16.36
CA THR A 49 -1.25 -2.91 15.38
C THR A 49 -2.70 -2.81 14.95
N ARG A 50 -3.34 -3.93 14.61
CA ARG A 50 -4.76 -3.97 14.24
C ARG A 50 -5.69 -3.57 15.39
N SER A 51 -5.32 -3.87 16.64
CA SER A 51 -6.07 -3.42 17.81
C SER A 51 -6.00 -1.90 17.98
N LYS A 52 -4.86 -1.27 17.67
CA LYS A 52 -4.74 0.19 17.64
C LYS A 52 -5.59 0.81 16.53
N PHE A 53 -5.63 0.22 15.33
CA PHE A 53 -6.54 0.64 14.27
C PHE A 53 -8.02 0.54 14.70
N ALA A 54 -8.41 -0.56 15.33
CA ALA A 54 -9.77 -0.70 15.86
C ALA A 54 -10.09 0.39 16.89
N ALA A 55 -9.13 0.72 17.78
CA ALA A 55 -9.29 1.80 18.74
C ALA A 55 -9.43 3.19 18.08
N MET A 56 -8.72 3.44 16.98
CA MET A 56 -8.89 4.67 16.19
C MET A 56 -10.29 4.73 15.56
N LEU A 57 -10.77 3.64 14.97
CA LEU A 57 -12.11 3.58 14.39
C LEU A 57 -13.20 3.77 15.46
N GLN A 58 -13.04 3.15 16.63
CA GLN A 58 -13.94 3.37 17.78
C GLN A 58 -13.95 4.84 18.20
N ALA A 59 -12.77 5.46 18.27
CA ALA A 59 -12.67 6.88 18.62
C ALA A 59 -13.39 7.80 17.62
N VAL A 60 -13.41 7.46 16.33
CA VAL A 60 -14.21 8.18 15.32
C VAL A 60 -15.69 8.07 15.60
N ILE A 61 -16.21 6.89 15.96
CA ILE A 61 -17.62 6.70 16.34
C ILE A 61 -17.91 7.52 17.61
N ASP A 62 -17.09 7.38 18.65
CA ASP A 62 -17.25 8.07 19.91
C ASP A 62 -17.28 9.60 19.73
N PHE A 63 -16.40 10.14 18.87
CA PHE A 63 -16.38 11.56 18.54
C PHE A 63 -17.66 12.02 17.86
N ARG A 64 -18.12 11.25 16.86
CA ARG A 64 -19.36 11.52 16.12
C ARG A 64 -20.59 11.55 17.02
N GLU A 65 -20.66 10.59 17.96
CA GLU A 65 -21.80 10.43 18.87
C GLU A 65 -21.72 11.31 20.12
N ALA A 66 -20.56 11.88 20.40
CA ALA A 66 -20.34 12.70 21.59
C ALA A 66 -21.17 13.99 21.56
N LYS A 67 -22.02 14.19 22.59
CA LYS A 67 -22.85 15.38 22.76
C LYS A 67 -22.17 16.51 23.53
N ASN A 68 -21.02 16.24 24.14
CA ASN A 68 -20.31 17.24 24.93
C ASN A 68 -18.81 17.33 24.55
N PRO A 69 -18.17 18.51 24.76
CA PRO A 69 -16.78 18.76 24.39
C PRO A 69 -15.78 17.78 25.05
N SER A 70 -15.97 17.45 26.32
CA SER A 70 -15.06 16.58 27.04
C SER A 70 -14.97 15.16 26.44
N LYS A 71 -16.12 14.62 26.01
CA LYS A 71 -16.14 13.32 25.34
C LYS A 71 -15.49 13.39 23.96
N LYS A 72 -15.69 14.48 23.22
CA LYS A 72 -15.01 14.72 21.94
C LYS A 72 -13.50 14.76 22.12
N SER A 73 -13.00 15.59 23.05
CA SER A 73 -11.55 15.68 23.32
C SER A 73 -10.95 14.35 23.77
N ARG A 74 -11.70 13.54 24.52
CA ARG A 74 -11.24 12.20 24.88
C ARG A 74 -11.12 11.30 23.64
N ALA A 75 -12.07 11.33 22.75
CA ALA A 75 -12.05 10.54 21.52
C ALA A 75 -10.88 10.99 20.61
N GLU A 76 -10.68 12.29 20.45
CA GLU A 76 -9.52 12.86 19.74
C GLU A 76 -8.20 12.37 20.34
N PHE A 77 -8.06 12.43 21.65
CA PHE A 77 -6.85 11.97 22.34
C PHE A 77 -6.59 10.47 22.08
N ILE A 78 -7.63 9.61 22.16
CA ILE A 78 -7.50 8.18 21.90
C ILE A 78 -7.07 7.95 20.45
N PHE A 79 -7.69 8.65 19.49
CA PHE A 79 -7.32 8.56 18.09
C PHE A 79 -5.87 8.96 17.86
N MET A 80 -5.47 10.15 18.33
CA MET A 80 -4.11 10.67 18.13
C MET A 80 -3.06 9.79 18.78
N LYS A 81 -3.31 9.31 20.01
CA LYS A 81 -2.38 8.41 20.70
C LYS A 81 -2.13 7.13 19.88
N ASN A 82 -3.19 6.44 19.47
CA ASN A 82 -3.04 5.19 18.71
C ASN A 82 -2.44 5.45 17.31
N ASN A 83 -2.76 6.57 16.69
CA ASN A 83 -2.18 6.97 15.41
C ASN A 83 -0.66 7.18 15.52
N ILE A 84 -0.20 7.92 16.53
CA ILE A 84 1.23 8.12 16.79
C ILE A 84 1.95 6.81 17.12
N GLU A 85 1.35 5.98 17.96
CA GLU A 85 1.92 4.69 18.33
C GLU A 85 2.01 3.70 17.14
N THR A 86 1.16 3.86 16.14
CA THR A 86 1.12 2.98 14.95
C THR A 86 1.99 3.52 13.82
N ASN A 87 1.90 4.82 13.54
CA ASN A 87 2.48 5.44 12.35
C ASN A 87 3.70 6.34 12.67
N GLY A 88 4.00 6.53 13.94
CA GLY A 88 5.01 7.48 14.39
C GLY A 88 4.49 8.93 14.46
N GLU A 89 5.28 9.80 15.05
CA GLU A 89 5.01 11.25 15.03
C GLU A 89 5.33 11.80 13.64
N PRO A 90 4.40 12.58 13.03
CA PRO A 90 4.69 13.22 11.76
C PRO A 90 5.85 14.21 11.91
N GLU A 91 6.87 14.05 11.11
CA GLU A 91 7.94 15.04 11.06
C GLU A 91 7.42 16.31 10.39
N LYS A 92 7.47 17.44 11.13
CA LYS A 92 6.88 18.71 10.71
C LYS A 92 7.43 19.18 9.36
N SER A 93 8.74 19.12 9.17
CA SER A 93 9.40 19.58 7.94
C SER A 93 8.99 18.76 6.73
N THR A 94 8.89 17.44 6.88
CA THR A 94 8.42 16.53 5.83
C THR A 94 6.95 16.79 5.50
N PHE A 95 6.09 16.96 6.53
CA PHE A 95 4.68 17.30 6.33
C PHE A 95 4.52 18.62 5.57
N GLU A 96 5.19 19.68 6.02
CA GLU A 96 5.15 21.01 5.41
C GLU A 96 5.62 20.96 3.95
N SER A 97 6.71 20.26 3.67
CA SER A 97 7.23 20.09 2.31
C SER A 97 6.26 19.36 1.39
N LEU A 98 5.70 18.22 1.84
CA LEU A 98 4.74 17.44 1.06
C LEU A 98 3.44 18.19 0.82
N LEU A 99 2.92 18.85 1.86
CA LEU A 99 1.72 19.67 1.75
C LEU A 99 1.95 20.85 0.82
N GLY A 100 3.08 21.55 0.99
CA GLY A 100 3.50 22.66 0.13
C GLY A 100 3.57 22.25 -1.35
N GLU A 101 4.17 21.11 -1.65
CA GLU A 101 4.24 20.56 -3.03
C GLU A 101 2.84 20.32 -3.62
N LYS A 102 1.95 19.71 -2.84
CA LYS A 102 0.57 19.44 -3.28
C LYS A 102 -0.21 20.71 -3.52
N LEU A 103 -0.11 21.68 -2.60
CA LEU A 103 -0.78 22.96 -2.71
C LEU A 103 -0.24 23.79 -3.88
N ALA A 104 1.07 23.79 -4.11
CA ALA A 104 1.66 24.44 -5.28
C ALA A 104 1.12 23.87 -6.59
N LYS A 105 0.93 22.54 -6.68
CA LYS A 105 0.30 21.90 -7.84
C LYS A 105 -1.16 22.32 -8.00
N ILE A 106 -1.95 22.29 -6.91
CA ILE A 106 -3.37 22.68 -6.92
C ILE A 106 -3.52 24.17 -7.31
N LYS A 107 -2.62 25.02 -6.85
CA LYS A 107 -2.62 26.46 -7.17
C LYS A 107 -2.48 26.76 -8.68
N ASN A 108 -1.76 25.89 -9.39
CA ASN A 108 -1.44 26.03 -10.81
C ASN A 108 -2.37 25.24 -11.76
N ILE A 109 -3.36 24.54 -11.24
CA ILE A 109 -4.34 23.80 -12.08
C ILE A 109 -5.56 24.69 -12.28
N GLU A 110 -6.03 24.80 -13.54
CA GLU A 110 -7.32 25.38 -13.84
C GLU A 110 -8.44 24.40 -13.57
N PHE A 111 -9.34 24.79 -12.69
CA PHE A 111 -10.52 23.98 -12.35
C PHE A 111 -11.78 24.62 -12.94
N GLY A 112 -12.84 23.84 -13.12
CA GLY A 112 -14.17 24.41 -13.34
C GLY A 112 -14.72 25.08 -12.07
N GLU A 113 -15.86 25.77 -12.20
CA GLU A 113 -16.44 26.61 -11.13
C GLU A 113 -16.51 25.93 -9.75
N THR A 114 -16.92 24.66 -9.72
CA THR A 114 -16.99 23.89 -8.46
C THR A 114 -15.61 23.62 -7.89
N GLY A 115 -14.63 23.31 -8.72
CA GLY A 115 -13.25 23.06 -8.27
C GLY A 115 -12.57 24.31 -7.76
N GLU A 116 -12.83 25.48 -8.36
CA GLU A 116 -12.33 26.77 -7.89
C GLU A 116 -12.90 27.12 -6.49
N LYS A 117 -14.18 26.85 -6.23
CA LYS A 117 -14.77 27.01 -4.89
C LYS A 117 -14.11 26.11 -3.87
N LEU A 118 -13.95 24.82 -4.19
CA LEU A 118 -13.28 23.87 -3.28
C LEU A 118 -11.83 24.26 -3.02
N ARG A 119 -11.13 24.75 -4.03
CA ARG A 119 -9.76 25.26 -3.88
C ARG A 119 -9.73 26.44 -2.93
N ALA A 120 -10.62 27.40 -3.09
CA ALA A 120 -10.71 28.58 -2.21
C ALA A 120 -11.00 28.15 -0.76
N GLU A 121 -11.98 27.26 -0.53
CA GLU A 121 -12.30 26.72 0.78
C GLU A 121 -11.09 25.98 1.40
N LEU A 122 -10.34 25.19 0.61
CA LEU A 122 -9.13 24.51 1.08
C LEU A 122 -8.08 25.51 1.57
N PHE A 123 -7.80 26.56 0.79
CA PHE A 123 -6.81 27.55 1.18
C PHE A 123 -7.27 28.44 2.35
N GLU A 124 -8.57 28.63 2.54
CA GLU A 124 -9.13 29.34 3.70
C GLU A 124 -9.03 28.53 5.00
N LEU A 125 -9.07 27.18 4.90
CA LEU A 125 -8.90 26.28 6.05
C LEU A 125 -7.46 26.20 6.56
N LEU A 126 -6.50 26.64 5.76
CA LEU A 126 -5.09 26.59 6.12
C LEU A 126 -4.68 27.94 6.75
N ASP A 127 -4.17 27.90 7.98
CA ASP A 127 -3.73 29.10 8.70
C ASP A 127 -2.50 29.78 8.05
N GLU A 128 -1.77 29.03 7.19
CA GLU A 128 -0.54 29.48 6.54
C GLU A 128 -0.53 29.08 5.05
N ASP A 129 0.18 29.86 4.22
CA ASP A 129 0.45 29.45 2.82
C ASP A 129 1.59 28.43 2.77
N TYR A 130 1.23 27.16 2.97
CA TYR A 130 2.18 26.05 2.91
C TYR A 130 2.86 25.87 1.53
N SER A 131 2.37 26.52 0.47
CA SER A 131 3.02 26.44 -0.85
C SER A 131 4.44 27.01 -0.85
N GLN A 132 4.79 27.88 0.13
CA GLN A 132 6.15 28.37 0.35
C GLN A 132 7.12 27.29 0.83
N PHE A 133 6.62 26.21 1.44
CA PHE A 133 7.41 25.08 1.90
C PHE A 133 7.58 23.98 0.86
N ALA A 134 7.10 24.19 -0.38
CA ALA A 134 7.38 23.30 -1.50
C ALA A 134 8.90 23.25 -1.72
N GLY A 135 9.55 22.41 -0.96
CA GLY A 135 10.97 22.23 -0.95
C GLY A 135 11.46 21.22 -1.99
N GLU A 136 12.75 21.06 -2.03
CA GLU A 136 13.37 19.96 -2.78
C GLU A 136 12.93 18.64 -2.14
N ARG A 137 12.27 17.79 -2.91
CA ARG A 137 12.03 16.40 -2.51
C ARG A 137 13.37 15.75 -2.18
N PHE A 138 13.38 14.94 -1.12
CA PHE A 138 14.44 13.96 -1.00
C PHE A 138 14.46 13.14 -2.29
N GLN A 139 15.49 13.36 -3.06
CA GLN A 139 15.78 12.55 -4.23
C GLN A 139 17.03 11.74 -3.92
N PRO A 140 16.98 10.42 -4.00
CA PRO A 140 18.19 9.64 -3.89
C PRO A 140 19.18 10.10 -4.98
N LYS A 141 20.46 10.08 -4.68
CA LYS A 141 21.49 10.42 -5.66
C LYS A 141 21.33 9.56 -6.91
N GLN A 142 21.47 10.16 -8.09
CA GLN A 142 21.33 9.46 -9.37
C GLN A 142 22.19 8.18 -9.42
N GLU A 143 23.43 8.25 -8.94
CA GLU A 143 24.35 7.11 -8.81
C GLU A 143 23.76 5.97 -7.97
N THR A 144 23.07 6.29 -6.88
CA THR A 144 22.41 5.30 -6.02
C THR A 144 21.25 4.63 -6.77
N VAL A 145 20.43 5.42 -7.48
CA VAL A 145 19.30 4.90 -8.28
C VAL A 145 19.79 3.97 -9.40
N GLU A 146 20.88 4.37 -10.08
CA GLU A 146 21.49 3.58 -11.15
C GLU A 146 22.06 2.26 -10.60
N SER A 147 22.80 2.31 -9.50
CA SER A 147 23.37 1.13 -8.85
C SER A 147 22.30 0.14 -8.39
N PHE A 148 21.22 0.61 -7.78
CA PHE A 148 20.08 -0.26 -7.44
C PHE A 148 19.39 -0.83 -8.67
N GLY A 149 19.24 -0.03 -9.73
CA GLY A 149 18.67 -0.48 -11.00
C GLY A 149 19.49 -1.57 -11.66
N GLU A 150 20.83 -1.45 -11.64
CA GLU A 150 21.75 -2.48 -12.15
C GLU A 150 21.65 -3.76 -11.31
N MET A 151 21.72 -3.65 -10.00
CA MET A 151 21.60 -4.80 -9.09
C MET A 151 20.27 -5.53 -9.27
N ALA A 152 19.17 -4.81 -9.42
CA ALA A 152 17.86 -5.41 -9.70
C ALA A 152 17.81 -6.13 -11.04
N ARG A 153 18.40 -5.55 -12.12
CA ARG A 153 18.49 -6.19 -13.42
C ARG A 153 19.32 -7.46 -13.39
N ASP A 154 20.45 -7.43 -12.69
CA ASP A 154 21.31 -8.61 -12.54
C ASP A 154 20.59 -9.72 -11.79
N PHE A 155 19.94 -9.39 -10.67
CA PHE A 155 19.22 -10.36 -9.84
C PHE A 155 18.04 -10.99 -10.59
N TYR A 156 17.27 -10.19 -11.33
CA TYR A 156 16.09 -10.64 -12.08
C TYR A 156 16.40 -10.92 -13.56
N SER A 157 17.69 -11.06 -13.95
CA SER A 157 18.08 -11.21 -15.34
C SER A 157 17.38 -12.36 -16.07
N GLU A 158 17.16 -13.49 -15.40
CA GLU A 158 16.45 -14.64 -15.99
C GLU A 158 14.99 -14.32 -16.28
N GLN A 159 14.31 -13.59 -15.37
CA GLN A 159 12.91 -13.22 -15.54
C GLN A 159 12.75 -12.12 -16.59
N LEU A 160 13.67 -11.17 -16.63
CA LEU A 160 13.63 -10.08 -17.60
C LEU A 160 13.87 -10.54 -19.04
N LYS A 161 14.45 -11.72 -19.28
CA LYS A 161 14.58 -12.35 -20.61
C LYS A 161 13.23 -12.66 -21.27
N PHE A 162 12.16 -12.79 -20.50
CA PHE A 162 10.82 -12.98 -21.04
C PHE A 162 10.21 -11.73 -21.66
N ILE A 163 10.84 -10.55 -21.46
CA ILE A 163 10.43 -9.30 -22.08
C ILE A 163 11.03 -9.25 -23.50
N PRO A 164 10.22 -9.37 -24.57
CA PRO A 164 10.75 -9.35 -25.92
C PRO A 164 11.33 -7.96 -26.26
N GLU A 165 12.39 -7.94 -27.05
CA GLU A 165 12.93 -6.67 -27.57
C GLU A 165 11.94 -6.05 -28.56
N LYS A 166 11.79 -4.73 -28.49
CA LYS A 166 11.01 -3.93 -29.43
C LYS A 166 11.85 -2.79 -30.04
N PRO A 167 11.51 -2.32 -31.23
CA PRO A 167 12.11 -1.12 -31.81
C PRO A 167 12.03 0.07 -30.85
N ALA A 168 13.01 0.98 -30.98
CA ALA A 168 13.07 2.17 -30.12
C ALA A 168 11.76 2.99 -30.21
N GLY A 169 11.19 3.29 -29.05
CA GLY A 169 9.93 4.06 -28.93
C GLY A 169 8.65 3.21 -28.95
N GLU A 170 8.71 1.95 -29.32
CA GLU A 170 7.58 1.06 -29.17
C GLU A 170 7.31 0.71 -27.70
N LYS A 171 6.02 0.54 -27.39
CA LYS A 171 5.53 0.29 -26.03
C LYS A 171 4.85 -1.07 -25.92
N TYR A 172 4.77 -1.59 -24.73
CA TYR A 172 4.09 -2.84 -24.40
C TYR A 172 2.65 -2.55 -23.97
N SER A 173 1.71 -3.18 -24.64
CA SER A 173 0.27 -3.11 -24.34
C SER A 173 -0.07 -3.89 -23.08
N ALA A 174 -1.29 -3.70 -22.56
CA ALA A 174 -1.81 -4.48 -21.44
C ALA A 174 -1.80 -5.99 -21.73
N GLN A 175 -2.14 -6.40 -22.96
CA GLN A 175 -2.12 -7.79 -23.39
C GLN A 175 -0.71 -8.39 -23.36
N GLU A 176 0.28 -7.67 -23.85
CA GLU A 176 1.68 -8.14 -23.81
C GLU A 176 2.21 -8.22 -22.38
N ILE A 177 1.83 -7.28 -21.51
CA ILE A 177 2.17 -7.35 -20.08
C ILE A 177 1.59 -8.62 -19.45
N PHE A 178 0.34 -8.92 -19.75
CA PHE A 178 -0.34 -10.13 -19.28
C PHE A 178 0.42 -11.39 -19.68
N GLU A 179 0.73 -11.55 -20.97
CA GLU A 179 1.44 -12.71 -21.52
C GLU A 179 2.87 -12.85 -20.94
N ILE A 180 3.55 -11.74 -20.69
CA ILE A 180 4.88 -11.72 -20.09
C ILE A 180 4.79 -12.17 -18.62
N PHE A 181 3.81 -11.71 -17.88
CA PHE A 181 3.59 -12.11 -16.50
C PHE A 181 3.28 -13.60 -16.39
N GLU A 182 2.41 -14.14 -17.27
CA GLU A 182 2.13 -15.59 -17.33
C GLU A 182 3.40 -16.41 -17.57
N LYS A 183 4.26 -15.97 -18.49
CA LYS A 183 5.51 -16.67 -18.78
C LYS A 183 6.47 -16.66 -17.59
N ILE A 184 6.60 -15.51 -16.91
CA ILE A 184 7.51 -15.38 -15.77
C ILE A 184 7.01 -16.20 -14.57
N THR A 185 5.73 -16.10 -14.22
CA THR A 185 5.18 -16.88 -13.11
C THR A 185 5.24 -18.38 -13.40
N GLY A 186 4.92 -18.82 -14.62
CA GLY A 186 5.04 -20.20 -15.03
C GLY A 186 6.49 -20.74 -14.97
N ASP A 187 7.49 -19.92 -15.28
CA ASP A 187 8.91 -20.28 -15.11
C ASP A 187 9.27 -20.47 -13.63
N PHE A 188 8.80 -19.57 -12.75
CA PHE A 188 9.00 -19.72 -11.31
C PHE A 188 8.32 -20.98 -10.75
N GLU A 189 7.11 -21.29 -11.20
CA GLU A 189 6.39 -22.51 -10.80
C GLU A 189 7.19 -23.77 -11.17
N GLN A 190 7.68 -23.83 -12.40
CA GLN A 190 8.46 -24.97 -12.87
C GLN A 190 9.81 -25.12 -12.16
N LYS A 191 10.55 -24.03 -11.96
CA LYS A 191 11.90 -24.07 -11.40
C LYS A 191 11.95 -24.14 -9.88
N SER A 192 11.01 -23.49 -9.21
CA SER A 192 11.03 -23.31 -7.75
C SER A 192 9.98 -24.16 -7.03
N GLY A 193 9.07 -24.82 -7.78
CA GLY A 193 7.96 -25.56 -7.21
C GLY A 193 6.96 -24.66 -6.48
N PHE A 194 6.81 -23.43 -6.94
CA PHE A 194 5.84 -22.49 -6.41
C PHE A 194 4.42 -22.92 -6.78
N SER A 195 3.45 -22.57 -5.95
CA SER A 195 2.06 -22.82 -6.27
C SER A 195 1.55 -21.79 -7.30
N PRO A 196 0.70 -22.20 -8.27
CA PRO A 196 0.24 -21.29 -9.31
C PRO A 196 -0.58 -20.12 -8.76
N PHE A 197 -0.33 -18.93 -9.31
CA PHE A 197 -1.20 -17.78 -9.18
C PHE A 197 -1.97 -17.61 -10.49
N GLU A 198 -3.28 -17.35 -10.37
CA GLU A 198 -4.11 -17.00 -11.50
C GLU A 198 -3.85 -15.55 -11.91
N ILE A 199 -3.59 -15.31 -13.21
CA ILE A 199 -3.51 -13.96 -13.75
C ILE A 199 -4.86 -13.63 -14.38
N GLU A 200 -5.50 -12.54 -13.94
CA GLU A 200 -6.83 -12.16 -14.38
C GLU A 200 -6.92 -10.68 -14.77
N TRP A 201 -7.86 -10.38 -15.64
CA TRP A 201 -8.17 -9.02 -16.01
C TRP A 201 -9.00 -8.31 -14.95
N LYS A 202 -8.77 -7.02 -14.79
CA LYS A 202 -9.65 -6.11 -14.05
C LYS A 202 -9.95 -4.85 -14.87
N LYS A 203 -11.07 -4.19 -14.57
CA LYS A 203 -11.54 -3.04 -15.35
C LYS A 203 -10.58 -1.86 -15.35
N SER A 204 -9.97 -1.53 -14.21
CA SER A 204 -9.11 -0.35 -14.06
C SER A 204 -8.23 -0.41 -12.81
N GLY A 205 -7.36 0.58 -12.64
CA GLY A 205 -6.48 0.74 -11.49
C GLY A 205 -5.03 0.35 -11.77
N ALA A 206 -4.25 0.11 -10.73
CA ALA A 206 -2.87 -0.39 -10.83
C ALA A 206 -2.85 -1.92 -11.00
N ILE A 207 -1.75 -2.51 -11.46
CA ILE A 207 -1.54 -3.96 -11.30
C ILE A 207 -1.53 -4.26 -9.81
N SER A 208 -1.97 -5.43 -9.42
CA SER A 208 -1.98 -5.81 -7.99
C SER A 208 -1.84 -7.31 -7.82
N VAL A 209 -1.10 -7.70 -6.78
CA VAL A 209 -0.93 -9.08 -6.36
C VAL A 209 -1.75 -9.31 -5.10
N ASN A 210 -2.69 -10.24 -5.16
CA ASN A 210 -3.47 -10.69 -3.99
C ASN A 210 -2.94 -12.05 -3.55
N SER A 211 -2.15 -12.04 -2.50
CA SER A 211 -1.50 -13.24 -1.97
C SER A 211 -2.49 -14.21 -1.30
N ALA A 212 -3.59 -13.71 -0.72
CA ALA A 212 -4.61 -14.55 -0.08
C ALA A 212 -5.38 -15.37 -1.13
N ASP A 213 -5.77 -14.73 -2.23
CA ASP A 213 -6.54 -15.36 -3.31
C ASP A 213 -5.64 -16.01 -4.37
N LYS A 214 -4.33 -15.83 -4.29
CA LYS A 214 -3.33 -16.26 -5.30
C LYS A 214 -3.65 -15.69 -6.68
N LYS A 215 -3.85 -14.38 -6.76
CA LYS A 215 -4.23 -13.69 -8.00
C LYS A 215 -3.33 -12.50 -8.28
N ILE A 216 -2.98 -12.36 -9.57
CA ILE A 216 -2.37 -11.15 -10.11
C ILE A 216 -3.39 -10.50 -11.04
N LYS A 217 -3.77 -9.25 -10.76
CA LYS A 217 -4.82 -8.54 -11.50
C LYS A 217 -4.24 -7.44 -12.35
N ILE A 218 -4.48 -7.50 -13.66
CA ILE A 218 -3.96 -6.55 -14.64
C ILE A 218 -5.13 -5.73 -15.22
N PRO A 219 -5.04 -4.37 -15.24
CA PRO A 219 -6.10 -3.54 -15.80
C PRO A 219 -6.18 -3.66 -17.32
N GLU A 220 -7.39 -3.93 -17.85
CA GLU A 220 -7.65 -4.00 -19.31
C GLU A 220 -7.34 -2.68 -20.03
N ASN A 221 -7.65 -1.55 -19.37
CA ASN A 221 -7.48 -0.20 -19.91
C ASN A 221 -6.11 0.42 -19.61
N ARG A 222 -5.12 -0.39 -19.24
CA ARG A 222 -3.78 0.12 -18.95
C ARG A 222 -3.14 0.73 -20.19
N ALA A 223 -2.65 1.95 -20.04
CA ALA A 223 -1.89 2.61 -21.10
C ALA A 223 -0.58 1.84 -21.41
N PRO A 224 -0.16 1.74 -22.67
CA PRO A 224 1.07 1.08 -23.05
C PRO A 224 2.29 1.69 -22.35
N VAL A 225 3.23 0.85 -21.90
CA VAL A 225 4.41 1.24 -21.15
C VAL A 225 5.72 1.02 -21.90
N SER A 226 6.76 1.78 -21.58
CA SER A 226 8.11 1.55 -22.08
C SER A 226 8.73 0.27 -21.53
N LYS A 227 9.82 -0.21 -22.14
CA LYS A 227 10.58 -1.37 -21.65
C LYS A 227 11.04 -1.18 -20.20
N SER A 228 11.64 -0.05 -19.88
CA SER A 228 12.12 0.23 -18.54
C SER A 228 10.99 0.26 -17.50
N LYS A 229 9.80 0.79 -17.87
CA LYS A 229 8.63 0.73 -16.97
C LYS A 229 8.11 -0.69 -16.80
N LEU A 230 8.17 -1.53 -17.84
CA LEU A 230 7.78 -2.93 -17.76
C LEU A 230 8.75 -3.74 -16.90
N GLU A 231 10.06 -3.53 -17.05
CA GLU A 231 11.08 -4.12 -16.17
C GLU A 231 10.81 -3.78 -14.70
N GLY A 232 10.54 -2.51 -14.41
CA GLY A 232 10.15 -2.08 -13.06
C GLY A 232 8.88 -2.75 -12.54
N LEU A 233 7.87 -2.96 -13.39
CA LEU A 233 6.66 -3.68 -13.01
C LEU A 233 6.92 -5.16 -12.72
N VAL A 234 7.77 -5.82 -13.50
CA VAL A 234 8.16 -7.22 -13.27
C VAL A 234 8.90 -7.34 -11.94
N VAL A 235 9.87 -6.46 -11.66
CA VAL A 235 10.61 -6.46 -10.40
C VAL A 235 9.67 -6.20 -9.22
N HIS A 236 8.79 -5.22 -9.34
CA HIS A 236 7.88 -4.83 -8.27
C HIS A 236 6.79 -5.90 -8.01
N GLU A 237 5.98 -6.21 -9.01
CA GLU A 237 4.80 -7.07 -8.81
C GLU A 237 5.18 -8.54 -8.66
N ILE A 238 6.11 -9.03 -9.49
CA ILE A 238 6.52 -10.44 -9.47
C ILE A 238 7.70 -10.63 -8.52
N GLY A 239 8.74 -9.84 -8.66
CA GLY A 239 9.95 -9.99 -7.86
C GLY A 239 9.75 -9.68 -6.38
N THR A 240 8.85 -8.76 -6.04
CA THR A 240 8.58 -8.39 -4.65
C THR A 240 7.34 -9.11 -4.13
N HIS A 241 6.14 -8.73 -4.57
CA HIS A 241 4.90 -9.21 -3.95
C HIS A 241 4.63 -10.71 -4.20
N TYR A 242 4.69 -11.15 -5.46
CA TYR A 242 4.46 -12.57 -5.79
C TYR A 242 5.54 -13.45 -5.17
N TYR A 243 6.82 -13.11 -5.33
CA TYR A 243 7.93 -13.91 -4.83
C TYR A 243 7.91 -14.03 -3.31
N ARG A 244 7.67 -12.94 -2.57
CA ARG A 244 7.50 -12.96 -1.13
C ARG A 244 6.37 -13.90 -0.70
N ALA A 245 5.20 -13.80 -1.35
CA ALA A 245 4.06 -14.65 -1.04
C ALA A 245 4.37 -16.13 -1.26
N GLN A 246 5.07 -16.47 -2.33
CA GLN A 246 5.49 -17.83 -2.66
C GLN A 246 6.51 -18.39 -1.68
N ILE A 247 7.48 -17.57 -1.26
CA ILE A 247 8.46 -17.97 -0.24
C ILE A 247 7.73 -18.21 1.11
N GLY A 248 6.83 -17.30 1.49
CA GLY A 248 6.02 -17.47 2.71
C GLY A 248 5.20 -18.75 2.69
N GLU A 249 4.59 -19.09 1.56
CA GLU A 249 3.85 -20.34 1.41
C GLU A 249 4.76 -21.57 1.46
N LYS A 250 5.85 -21.56 0.70
CA LYS A 250 6.80 -22.67 0.61
C LYS A 250 7.41 -23.04 1.97
N TYR A 251 7.68 -22.06 2.80
CA TYR A 251 8.27 -22.29 4.13
C TYR A 251 7.24 -22.27 5.27
N GLY A 252 5.95 -22.15 4.96
CA GLY A 252 4.87 -22.16 5.96
C GLY A 252 4.81 -20.91 6.83
N ILE A 253 5.44 -19.80 6.40
CA ILE A 253 5.50 -18.52 7.14
C ILE A 253 4.31 -17.66 6.74
N SER A 254 3.18 -17.84 7.42
CA SER A 254 1.93 -17.14 7.09
C SER A 254 2.05 -15.60 7.07
N PRO A 255 2.73 -14.93 8.02
CA PRO A 255 2.94 -13.49 7.95
C PRO A 255 3.69 -13.05 6.69
N LEU A 256 4.71 -13.79 6.28
CA LEU A 256 5.46 -13.50 5.05
C LEU A 256 4.59 -13.74 3.81
N LYS A 257 3.75 -14.78 3.82
CA LYS A 257 2.82 -15.07 2.71
C LYS A 257 1.82 -13.93 2.48
N LEU A 258 1.19 -13.44 3.54
CA LEU A 258 0.12 -12.45 3.46
C LEU A 258 0.62 -11.00 3.42
N GLY A 259 1.83 -10.76 3.86
CA GLY A 259 2.36 -9.44 4.18
C GLY A 259 2.02 -9.01 5.59
N LEU A 260 2.92 -8.27 6.22
CA LEU A 260 2.73 -7.70 7.55
C LEU A 260 2.17 -6.28 7.44
N ASP A 261 1.38 -5.87 8.42
CA ASP A 261 0.97 -4.46 8.54
C ASP A 261 2.24 -3.60 8.73
N GLY A 262 2.35 -2.49 8.00
CA GLY A 262 3.55 -1.65 7.95
C GLY A 262 4.66 -2.16 7.01
N TYR A 263 4.54 -3.38 6.47
CA TYR A 263 5.47 -3.93 5.49
C TYR A 263 5.27 -3.30 4.10
N LEU A 264 4.06 -2.84 3.80
CA LEU A 264 3.71 -2.18 2.54
C LEU A 264 4.59 -0.97 2.26
N ASP A 265 4.89 -0.15 3.27
CA ASP A 265 5.74 1.04 3.09
C ASP A 265 7.15 0.66 2.61
N THR A 266 7.67 -0.50 3.02
CA THR A 266 8.96 -1.02 2.56
C THR A 266 8.87 -1.69 1.19
N GLU A 267 7.77 -2.38 0.89
CA GLU A 267 7.56 -3.03 -0.41
C GLU A 267 7.21 -2.05 -1.52
N GLU A 268 6.48 -0.99 -1.21
CA GLU A 268 6.09 0.03 -2.20
C GLU A 268 7.20 1.05 -2.47
N GLY A 269 8.24 1.12 -1.63
CA GLY A 269 9.44 1.94 -1.80
C GLY A 269 9.27 3.35 -1.29
#